data_b66f48d85b177bea3bc4cf3affc12b37
#
_entry.id   b66f48d85b177bea3bc4cf3affc12b37
#
_cell.length_a   1.000
_cell.length_b   1.000
_cell.length_c   1.000
_cell.angle_alpha   90.00
_cell.angle_beta   90.00
_cell.angle_gamma   90.00
#
_symmetry.space_group_name_H-M   'P 1'
#
loop_
_entity.id
_entity.type
_entity.pdbx_description
1 polymer ?
#
loop_
_entity_poly.entity_id
_entity_poly.type
_entity_poly.pdbx_seq_one_letter_code
_entity_poly.pdbx_strand_id
1 'polypeptide(L)'
;MNLLFTLCARAGSKGIKGKNAGDLAGLPLAYYTLAVIDLYKEAHPDDDIDVVLSTDSDELMELVEASGIDHLNVGRPEELAGDKVAKIDAIRYAFQEAESRTGKHYDAVIDLDNTSPLRTLDDLERVVEKRCSSMVPVIFTVVPARRNPWFNMVIEQDGVCKKVLESDFIARQQAPEVFDMNASIYAYSREFMQSDTPLSIEGCEYVIMTDTGVLDLDRPDDLKLMEVIAAYLFDNDQGMHAVRVRAEELTQKNEVQSKSLPKKNQIEDYLTNQLAFFGGADISDYLEAAYKRALYCFSRNTNKYFKKGTIDVHHTGQYAILLCYLARVAFEAGDRETADRVYALNKALHGFDIFYEVELPNVFFMEHPVGTVLGRAKYSDRLFLGENVTVGGNKGCYPTIGENVCLHAGCMVVGDSHLGNNIEVSAQAFIRDEVIPDNCLVFGKSPNLVIKQRSYEEMKSRLYFFEYDD
;
A
#
# COMPACT_ATOMS: atom_id res chain seq x y z
N MET A 1 18.88 6.29 -16.12
CA MET A 1 18.03 5.26 -16.73
C MET A 1 16.69 5.23 -16.03
N ASN A 2 15.65 4.73 -16.72
CA ASN A 2 14.35 4.48 -16.10
C ASN A 2 14.30 3.01 -15.66
N LEU A 3 14.43 2.76 -14.36
CA LEU A 3 14.48 1.41 -13.79
C LEU A 3 13.23 1.11 -12.99
N LEU A 4 12.69 -0.08 -13.15
CA LEU A 4 11.62 -0.60 -12.30
C LEU A 4 12.17 -1.70 -11.39
N PHE A 5 12.21 -1.45 -10.09
CA PHE A 5 12.49 -2.48 -9.09
C PHE A 5 11.18 -3.15 -8.67
N THR A 6 11.13 -4.48 -8.72
CA THR A 6 9.93 -5.24 -8.33
C THR A 6 10.19 -6.08 -7.10
N LEU A 7 9.23 -6.06 -6.17
CA LEU A 7 9.09 -6.95 -5.02
C LEU A 7 7.80 -7.76 -5.22
N CYS A 8 7.93 -8.95 -5.81
CA CYS A 8 6.81 -9.82 -6.11
C CYS A 8 6.74 -10.98 -5.12
N ALA A 9 5.89 -10.87 -4.09
CA ALA A 9 5.79 -11.84 -3.01
C ALA A 9 4.33 -12.17 -2.68
N ARG A 10 3.96 -13.46 -2.67
CA ARG A 10 2.59 -13.91 -2.36
C ARG A 10 2.40 -14.21 -0.87
N ALA A 11 1.16 -14.12 -0.39
CA ALA A 11 0.77 -14.47 0.99
C ALA A 11 0.92 -15.97 1.25
N GLY A 12 0.50 -16.80 0.29
CA GLY A 12 0.50 -18.26 0.41
C GLY A 12 1.89 -18.86 0.25
N SER A 13 2.46 -19.42 1.32
CA SER A 13 3.70 -20.21 1.29
C SER A 13 3.49 -21.56 1.97
N LYS A 14 3.89 -22.66 1.28
CA LYS A 14 3.70 -24.03 1.80
C LYS A 14 4.71 -24.40 2.88
N GLY A 15 5.90 -23.85 2.83
CA GLY A 15 6.99 -24.20 3.75
C GLY A 15 6.93 -23.43 5.07
N ILE A 16 7.00 -22.10 5.01
CA ILE A 16 6.93 -21.21 6.16
C ILE A 16 5.70 -20.31 5.99
N LYS A 17 4.72 -20.43 6.88
CA LYS A 17 3.51 -19.61 6.84
C LYS A 17 3.87 -18.14 7.04
N GLY A 18 3.41 -17.27 6.14
CA GLY A 18 3.68 -15.82 6.23
C GLY A 18 5.15 -15.44 6.03
N LYS A 19 5.97 -16.28 5.39
CA LYS A 19 7.44 -16.07 5.32
C LYS A 19 7.86 -14.70 4.78
N ASN A 20 7.09 -14.13 3.84
CA ASN A 20 7.40 -12.85 3.23
C ASN A 20 7.19 -11.65 4.16
N ALA A 21 6.35 -11.80 5.19
CA ALA A 21 6.13 -10.82 6.24
C ALA A 21 6.86 -11.17 7.54
N GLY A 22 7.60 -12.29 7.58
CA GLY A 22 8.35 -12.73 8.75
C GLY A 22 9.64 -11.95 8.98
N ASP A 23 10.31 -12.26 10.09
CA ASP A 23 11.56 -11.60 10.50
C ASP A 23 12.79 -12.44 10.15
N LEU A 24 13.91 -11.75 9.91
CA LEU A 24 15.26 -12.29 9.87
C LEU A 24 16.16 -11.49 10.81
N ALA A 25 16.82 -12.15 11.75
CA ALA A 25 17.72 -11.52 12.71
C ALA A 25 17.11 -10.29 13.41
N GLY A 26 15.81 -10.36 13.74
CA GLY A 26 15.06 -9.34 14.48
C GLY A 26 14.57 -8.13 13.67
N LEU A 27 14.65 -8.17 12.34
CA LEU A 27 14.05 -7.15 11.45
C LEU A 27 13.15 -7.82 10.41
N PRO A 28 12.11 -7.12 9.90
CA PRO A 28 11.28 -7.64 8.83
C PRO A 28 12.11 -8.06 7.62
N LEU A 29 11.89 -9.26 7.12
CA LEU A 29 12.62 -9.84 5.98
C LEU A 29 12.63 -8.90 4.76
N ALA A 30 11.50 -8.27 4.47
CA ALA A 30 11.35 -7.35 3.36
C ALA A 30 12.25 -6.11 3.48
N TYR A 31 12.63 -5.71 4.70
CA TYR A 31 13.44 -4.51 4.90
C TYR A 31 14.87 -4.67 4.40
N TYR A 32 15.42 -5.88 4.36
CA TYR A 32 16.73 -6.12 3.72
C TYR A 32 16.66 -5.88 2.21
N THR A 33 15.58 -6.27 1.55
CA THR A 33 15.35 -6.00 0.13
C THR A 33 15.15 -4.50 -0.12
N LEU A 34 14.32 -3.84 0.68
CA LEU A 34 14.09 -2.40 0.59
C LEU A 34 15.35 -1.58 0.89
N ALA A 35 16.17 -2.03 1.84
CA ALA A 35 17.44 -1.38 2.20
C ALA A 35 18.43 -1.36 1.02
N VAL A 36 18.56 -2.46 0.29
CA VAL A 36 19.43 -2.50 -0.89
C VAL A 36 18.92 -1.57 -1.99
N ILE A 37 17.60 -1.50 -2.20
CA ILE A 37 16.98 -0.57 -3.16
C ILE A 37 17.24 0.89 -2.75
N ASP A 38 17.06 1.20 -1.46
CA ASP A 38 17.26 2.56 -0.93
C ASP A 38 18.72 3.01 -1.04
N LEU A 39 19.66 2.11 -0.72
CA LEU A 39 21.09 2.34 -0.92
C LEU A 39 21.44 2.57 -2.41
N TYR A 40 20.82 1.80 -3.31
CA TYR A 40 21.02 1.98 -4.74
C TYR A 40 20.49 3.34 -5.22
N LYS A 41 19.30 3.75 -4.78
CA LYS A 41 18.73 5.08 -5.09
C LYS A 41 19.64 6.22 -4.61
N GLU A 42 20.23 6.07 -3.43
CA GLU A 42 21.16 7.06 -2.88
C GLU A 42 22.47 7.14 -3.67
N ALA A 43 23.01 5.99 -4.08
CA ALA A 43 24.26 5.92 -4.87
C ALA A 43 24.09 6.38 -6.32
N HIS A 44 22.88 6.28 -6.90
CA HIS A 44 22.57 6.58 -8.30
C HIS A 44 21.46 7.62 -8.45
N PRO A 45 21.66 8.87 -7.98
CA PRO A 45 20.63 9.92 -7.98
C PRO A 45 20.20 10.38 -9.38
N ASP A 46 20.97 10.06 -10.42
CA ASP A 46 20.66 10.38 -11.81
C ASP A 46 19.75 9.34 -12.50
N ASP A 47 19.51 8.20 -11.86
CA ASP A 47 18.58 7.19 -12.34
C ASP A 47 17.15 7.51 -11.88
N ASP A 48 16.19 7.37 -12.80
CA ASP A 48 14.75 7.47 -12.45
C ASP A 48 14.27 6.08 -12.05
N ILE A 49 14.02 5.88 -10.75
CA ILE A 49 13.77 4.57 -10.15
C ILE A 49 12.40 4.54 -9.49
N ASP A 50 11.52 3.70 -10.00
CA ASP A 50 10.27 3.35 -9.34
C ASP A 50 10.37 1.95 -8.69
N VAL A 51 9.70 1.80 -7.57
CA VAL A 51 9.59 0.52 -6.82
C VAL A 51 8.17 0.04 -6.90
N VAL A 52 7.95 -1.22 -7.23
CA VAL A 52 6.62 -1.83 -7.28
C VAL A 52 6.53 -2.99 -6.31
N LEU A 53 5.50 -2.96 -5.48
CA LEU A 53 5.07 -4.10 -4.67
C LEU A 53 3.91 -4.80 -5.36
N SER A 54 4.06 -6.12 -5.64
CA SER A 54 2.97 -6.98 -6.09
C SER A 54 2.77 -8.12 -5.11
N THR A 55 1.73 -8.02 -4.30
CA THR A 55 1.41 -9.01 -3.25
C THR A 55 -0.10 -9.10 -3.02
N ASP A 56 -0.52 -10.25 -2.49
CA ASP A 56 -1.84 -10.55 -1.95
C ASP A 56 -1.80 -10.64 -0.39
N SER A 57 -0.69 -10.21 0.24
CA SER A 57 -0.51 -10.20 1.69
C SER A 57 -0.72 -8.80 2.25
N ASP A 58 -1.80 -8.60 3.01
CA ASP A 58 -2.06 -7.34 3.73
C ASP A 58 -0.92 -7.01 4.70
N GLU A 59 -0.39 -8.02 5.41
CA GLU A 59 0.71 -7.87 6.35
C GLU A 59 2.00 -7.36 5.67
N LEU A 60 2.34 -7.90 4.49
CA LEU A 60 3.49 -7.42 3.72
C LEU A 60 3.25 -6.01 3.17
N MET A 61 2.03 -5.69 2.73
CA MET A 61 1.69 -4.33 2.30
C MET A 61 1.89 -3.32 3.43
N GLU A 62 1.41 -3.63 4.63
CA GLU A 62 1.60 -2.79 5.81
C GLU A 62 3.08 -2.60 6.17
N LEU A 63 3.89 -3.66 6.11
CA LEU A 63 5.32 -3.59 6.37
C LEU A 63 6.07 -2.71 5.36
N VAL A 64 5.77 -2.85 4.07
CA VAL A 64 6.42 -2.05 3.02
C VAL A 64 5.99 -0.59 3.11
N GLU A 65 4.71 -0.30 3.33
CA GLU A 65 4.22 1.06 3.56
C GLU A 65 4.91 1.71 4.77
N ALA A 66 5.04 0.95 5.86
CA ALA A 66 5.66 1.41 7.10
C ALA A 66 7.17 1.69 6.97
N SER A 67 7.85 1.13 5.97
CA SER A 67 9.26 1.41 5.70
C SER A 67 9.51 2.86 5.26
N GLY A 68 8.48 3.53 4.74
CA GLY A 68 8.58 4.88 4.18
C GLY A 68 9.30 4.95 2.83
N ILE A 69 9.59 3.82 2.21
CA ILE A 69 10.10 3.76 0.83
C ILE A 69 8.94 4.07 -0.13
N ASP A 70 9.13 5.06 -0.99
CA ASP A 70 8.15 5.39 -2.01
C ASP A 70 8.01 4.23 -3.01
N HIS A 71 6.79 3.71 -3.15
CA HIS A 71 6.49 2.55 -3.97
C HIS A 71 5.07 2.58 -4.52
N LEU A 72 4.88 1.88 -5.62
CA LEU A 72 3.59 1.64 -6.23
C LEU A 72 3.07 0.25 -5.81
N ASN A 73 1.95 0.21 -5.09
CA ASN A 73 1.26 -1.05 -4.79
C ASN A 73 0.29 -1.37 -5.92
N VAL A 74 0.55 -2.46 -6.65
CA VAL A 74 -0.29 -2.89 -7.78
C VAL A 74 -1.24 -4.03 -7.42
N GLY A 75 -1.14 -4.55 -6.18
CA GLY A 75 -1.86 -5.76 -5.78
C GLY A 75 -1.35 -6.99 -6.52
N ARG A 76 -1.96 -8.14 -6.27
CA ARG A 76 -1.69 -9.38 -7.01
C ARG A 76 -3.02 -10.07 -7.31
N PRO A 77 -3.46 -10.15 -8.57
CA PRO A 77 -4.69 -10.84 -8.94
C PRO A 77 -4.70 -12.30 -8.48
N GLU A 78 -5.87 -12.83 -8.15
CA GLU A 78 -6.02 -14.20 -7.66
C GLU A 78 -5.47 -15.23 -8.65
N GLU A 79 -5.61 -14.98 -9.95
CA GLU A 79 -5.10 -15.83 -11.02
C GLU A 79 -3.57 -15.93 -10.99
N LEU A 80 -2.88 -14.90 -10.48
CA LEU A 80 -1.42 -14.84 -10.36
C LEU A 80 -0.90 -15.23 -8.96
N ALA A 81 -1.78 -15.51 -8.00
CA ALA A 81 -1.42 -15.91 -6.64
C ALA A 81 -1.26 -17.43 -6.47
N GLY A 82 -1.65 -18.23 -7.45
CA GLY A 82 -1.65 -19.69 -7.39
C GLY A 82 -0.26 -20.34 -7.38
N ASP A 83 -0.17 -21.55 -6.78
CA ASP A 83 1.08 -22.33 -6.67
C ASP A 83 1.70 -22.78 -8.01
N LYS A 84 0.92 -22.79 -9.08
CA LYS A 84 1.35 -23.24 -10.41
C LYS A 84 1.66 -22.09 -11.37
N VAL A 85 1.54 -20.85 -10.91
CA VAL A 85 1.81 -19.67 -11.70
C VAL A 85 3.32 -19.38 -11.69
N ALA A 86 3.88 -19.14 -12.86
CA ALA A 86 5.28 -18.77 -12.97
C ALA A 86 5.49 -17.35 -12.38
N LYS A 87 6.54 -17.15 -11.57
CA LYS A 87 6.84 -15.85 -10.96
C LYS A 87 6.95 -14.73 -12.02
N ILE A 88 7.47 -15.07 -13.21
CA ILE A 88 7.61 -14.11 -14.32
C ILE A 88 6.28 -13.49 -14.74
N ASP A 89 5.16 -14.21 -14.65
CA ASP A 89 3.85 -13.67 -15.04
C ASP A 89 3.40 -12.59 -14.05
N ALA A 90 3.68 -12.77 -12.75
CA ALA A 90 3.41 -11.75 -11.74
C ALA A 90 4.32 -10.52 -11.92
N ILE A 91 5.58 -10.70 -12.33
CA ILE A 91 6.50 -9.60 -12.61
C ILE A 91 6.06 -8.82 -13.86
N ARG A 92 5.60 -9.52 -14.91
CA ARG A 92 5.05 -8.88 -16.12
C ARG A 92 3.81 -8.06 -15.80
N TYR A 93 2.91 -8.61 -15.00
CA TYR A 93 1.74 -7.88 -14.53
C TYR A 93 2.16 -6.60 -13.77
N ALA A 94 3.10 -6.71 -12.84
CA ALA A 94 3.60 -5.58 -12.08
C ALA A 94 4.23 -4.51 -13.00
N PHE A 95 4.99 -4.91 -14.01
CA PHE A 95 5.57 -4.02 -15.01
C PHE A 95 4.50 -3.29 -15.84
N GLN A 96 3.50 -4.00 -16.34
CA GLN A 96 2.41 -3.42 -17.14
C GLN A 96 1.58 -2.43 -16.33
N GLU A 97 1.24 -2.77 -15.11
CA GLU A 97 0.54 -1.89 -14.18
C GLU A 97 1.35 -0.63 -13.84
N ALA A 98 2.67 -0.79 -13.62
CA ALA A 98 3.54 0.35 -13.38
C ALA A 98 3.57 1.32 -14.56
N GLU A 99 3.78 0.84 -15.77
CA GLU A 99 3.76 1.69 -16.98
C GLU A 99 2.39 2.37 -17.18
N SER A 100 1.30 1.62 -16.97
CA SER A 100 -0.06 2.15 -17.10
C SER A 100 -0.35 3.27 -16.10
N ARG A 101 0.08 3.11 -14.83
CA ARG A 101 -0.24 4.07 -13.76
C ARG A 101 0.70 5.27 -13.73
N THR A 102 1.96 5.09 -14.09
CA THR A 102 2.97 6.18 -14.07
C THR A 102 3.07 6.93 -15.38
N GLY A 103 2.66 6.32 -16.50
CA GLY A 103 2.91 6.83 -17.85
C GLY A 103 4.38 6.78 -18.29
N LYS A 104 5.26 6.18 -17.47
CA LYS A 104 6.68 6.02 -17.75
C LYS A 104 6.94 4.80 -18.63
N HIS A 105 8.10 4.82 -19.32
CA HIS A 105 8.66 3.64 -19.98
C HIS A 105 9.95 3.26 -19.28
N TYR A 106 10.01 2.02 -18.78
CA TYR A 106 11.20 1.52 -18.09
C TYR A 106 12.16 0.84 -19.08
N ASP A 107 13.45 1.13 -18.93
CA ASP A 107 14.53 0.54 -19.75
C ASP A 107 14.80 -0.91 -19.32
N ALA A 108 14.65 -1.20 -18.03
CA ALA A 108 14.84 -2.53 -17.47
C ALA A 108 13.94 -2.76 -16.23
N VAL A 109 13.63 -4.03 -15.96
CA VAL A 109 12.95 -4.47 -14.75
C VAL A 109 13.91 -5.31 -13.92
N ILE A 110 14.10 -4.94 -12.66
CA ILE A 110 14.98 -5.62 -11.71
C ILE A 110 14.12 -6.23 -10.60
N ASP A 111 13.99 -7.55 -10.60
CA ASP A 111 13.23 -8.27 -9.57
C ASP A 111 14.16 -8.73 -8.45
N LEU A 112 13.82 -8.36 -7.23
CA LEU A 112 14.53 -8.77 -6.03
C LEU A 112 13.69 -9.73 -5.23
N ASP A 113 14.15 -10.99 -5.10
CA ASP A 113 13.40 -11.99 -4.35
C ASP A 113 13.47 -11.70 -2.84
N ASN A 114 12.31 -11.63 -2.21
CA ASN A 114 12.21 -11.38 -0.78
C ASN A 114 12.77 -12.52 0.08
N THR A 115 12.72 -13.74 -0.44
CA THR A 115 13.17 -14.94 0.29
C THR A 115 14.66 -15.22 0.18
N SER A 116 15.38 -14.39 -0.58
CA SER A 116 16.85 -14.41 -0.69
C SER A 116 17.42 -13.03 -0.29
N PRO A 117 17.28 -12.61 0.99
CA PRO A 117 17.52 -11.25 1.46
C PRO A 117 18.98 -10.85 1.57
N LEU A 118 19.91 -11.84 1.69
CA LEU A 118 21.32 -11.58 1.91
C LEU A 118 22.02 -11.23 0.60
N ARG A 119 21.98 -9.96 0.24
CA ARG A 119 22.64 -9.37 -0.93
C ARG A 119 23.19 -7.99 -0.58
N THR A 120 24.22 -7.56 -1.28
CA THR A 120 24.87 -6.26 -1.09
C THR A 120 24.45 -5.25 -2.15
N LEU A 121 24.76 -3.96 -1.94
CA LEU A 121 24.63 -2.94 -2.96
C LEU A 121 25.51 -3.27 -4.19
N ASP A 122 26.77 -3.73 -3.98
CA ASP A 122 27.68 -4.13 -5.06
C ASP A 122 27.10 -5.26 -5.93
N ASP A 123 26.42 -6.23 -5.34
CA ASP A 123 25.72 -7.28 -6.10
C ASP A 123 24.66 -6.70 -7.03
N LEU A 124 23.85 -5.74 -6.54
CA LEU A 124 22.82 -5.08 -7.31
C LEU A 124 23.40 -4.19 -8.40
N GLU A 125 24.42 -3.38 -8.09
CA GLU A 125 25.12 -2.51 -9.04
C GLU A 125 25.69 -3.31 -10.22
N ARG A 126 26.38 -4.42 -9.96
CA ARG A 126 26.92 -5.28 -11.00
C ARG A 126 25.85 -5.92 -11.89
N VAL A 127 24.68 -6.24 -11.35
CA VAL A 127 23.55 -6.75 -12.14
C VAL A 127 22.98 -5.65 -13.04
N VAL A 128 22.79 -4.45 -12.53
CA VAL A 128 22.27 -3.32 -13.30
C VAL A 128 23.27 -2.88 -14.37
N GLU A 129 24.55 -2.76 -14.03
CA GLU A 129 25.63 -2.43 -15.00
C GLU A 129 25.69 -3.45 -16.14
N LYS A 130 25.61 -4.73 -15.79
CA LYS A 130 25.59 -5.80 -16.79
C LYS A 130 24.33 -5.73 -17.65
N ARG A 131 23.15 -5.42 -17.07
CA ARG A 131 21.91 -5.22 -17.82
C ARG A 131 22.03 -4.08 -18.83
N CYS A 132 22.69 -2.98 -18.46
CA CYS A 132 22.92 -1.83 -19.35
C CYS A 132 23.82 -2.16 -20.54
N SER A 133 24.77 -3.06 -20.37
CA SER A 133 25.77 -3.41 -21.40
C SER A 133 25.42 -4.65 -22.22
N SER A 134 24.40 -5.41 -21.83
CA SER A 134 24.04 -6.69 -22.45
C SER A 134 22.76 -6.60 -23.28
N MET A 135 22.72 -7.36 -24.37
CA MET A 135 21.55 -7.49 -25.26
C MET A 135 20.72 -8.75 -24.97
N VAL A 136 21.14 -9.57 -23.99
CA VAL A 136 20.38 -10.78 -23.66
C VAL A 136 19.06 -10.44 -22.97
N PRO A 137 18.02 -11.29 -23.09
CA PRO A 137 16.71 -11.00 -22.53
C PRO A 137 16.71 -10.96 -20.99
N VAL A 138 17.53 -11.81 -20.36
CA VAL A 138 17.54 -11.99 -18.89
C VAL A 138 18.96 -12.14 -18.36
N ILE A 139 19.23 -11.48 -17.25
CA ILE A 139 20.43 -11.66 -16.43
C ILE A 139 19.96 -12.08 -15.03
N PHE A 140 20.64 -13.04 -14.44
CA PHE A 140 20.33 -13.49 -13.08
C PHE A 140 21.58 -13.68 -12.25
N THR A 141 21.42 -13.79 -10.95
CA THR A 141 22.55 -14.01 -10.05
C THR A 141 22.79 -15.49 -9.77
N VAL A 142 24.06 -15.82 -9.58
CA VAL A 142 24.53 -17.16 -9.25
C VAL A 142 25.62 -17.09 -8.19
N VAL A 143 25.85 -18.23 -7.53
CA VAL A 143 27.00 -18.40 -6.64
C VAL A 143 27.83 -19.64 -7.10
N PRO A 144 29.13 -19.73 -6.78
CA PRO A 144 29.93 -20.91 -7.10
C PRO A 144 29.35 -22.16 -6.42
N ALA A 145 29.03 -23.18 -7.21
CA ALA A 145 28.42 -24.38 -6.69
C ALA A 145 29.35 -25.18 -5.77
N ARG A 146 28.84 -25.62 -4.64
CA ARG A 146 29.58 -26.46 -3.68
C ARG A 146 29.68 -27.91 -4.13
N ARG A 147 28.81 -28.33 -5.04
CA ARG A 147 28.74 -29.65 -5.65
C ARG A 147 28.88 -29.52 -7.16
N ASN A 148 29.27 -30.63 -7.79
CA ASN A 148 29.48 -30.62 -9.25
C ASN A 148 28.87 -31.91 -9.84
N PRO A 149 27.96 -31.75 -10.86
CA PRO A 149 27.24 -32.88 -11.43
C PRO A 149 28.14 -33.92 -12.12
N TRP A 150 29.31 -33.50 -12.62
CA TRP A 150 30.29 -34.42 -13.21
C TRP A 150 31.20 -35.10 -12.20
N PHE A 151 31.23 -34.64 -10.94
CA PHE A 151 32.23 -35.14 -9.99
C PHE A 151 31.63 -35.74 -8.74
N ASN A 152 30.81 -35.04 -7.97
CA ASN A 152 30.37 -35.44 -6.63
C ASN A 152 28.87 -35.28 -6.35
N MET A 153 28.06 -35.14 -7.39
CA MET A 153 26.61 -35.32 -7.33
C MET A 153 26.20 -36.66 -7.90
N VAL A 154 25.28 -37.35 -7.23
CA VAL A 154 24.79 -38.67 -7.63
C VAL A 154 23.30 -38.74 -7.72
N ILE A 155 22.79 -39.60 -8.59
CA ILE A 155 21.40 -40.02 -8.68
C ILE A 155 21.31 -41.51 -8.38
N GLU A 156 20.17 -41.96 -7.86
CA GLU A 156 19.85 -43.37 -7.76
C GLU A 156 19.16 -43.80 -9.07
N GLN A 157 19.70 -44.87 -9.65
CA GLN A 157 19.08 -45.52 -10.80
C GLN A 157 19.20 -47.05 -10.63
N ASP A 158 18.07 -47.74 -10.62
CA ASP A 158 17.99 -49.21 -10.48
C ASP A 158 18.67 -49.76 -9.20
N GLY A 159 18.58 -49.01 -8.09
CA GLY A 159 19.16 -49.36 -6.79
C GLY A 159 20.68 -49.12 -6.65
N VAL A 160 21.29 -48.47 -7.64
CA VAL A 160 22.74 -48.12 -7.59
C VAL A 160 22.94 -46.62 -7.83
N CYS A 161 24.01 -46.08 -7.23
CA CYS A 161 24.39 -44.70 -7.42
C CYS A 161 25.14 -44.50 -8.75
N LYS A 162 24.76 -43.47 -9.52
CA LYS A 162 25.51 -42.99 -10.67
C LYS A 162 25.78 -41.49 -10.53
N LYS A 163 26.87 -41.00 -11.16
CA LYS A 163 27.07 -39.55 -11.31
C LYS A 163 25.87 -38.93 -12.06
N VAL A 164 25.50 -37.68 -11.72
CA VAL A 164 24.42 -36.95 -12.43
C VAL A 164 24.76 -36.81 -13.91
N LEU A 165 26.01 -36.42 -14.21
CA LEU A 165 26.55 -36.40 -15.56
C LEU A 165 27.76 -37.34 -15.66
N GLU A 166 27.80 -38.15 -16.70
CA GLU A 166 28.91 -39.06 -16.94
C GLU A 166 30.22 -38.29 -17.21
N SER A 167 31.31 -38.75 -16.60
CA SER A 167 32.63 -38.17 -16.79
C SER A 167 33.72 -39.08 -16.29
N ASP A 168 34.90 -38.98 -16.88
CA ASP A 168 36.15 -39.66 -16.45
C ASP A 168 36.97 -38.83 -15.48
N PHE A 169 36.40 -37.71 -14.93
CA PHE A 169 37.10 -36.85 -14.00
C PHE A 169 37.38 -37.57 -12.68
N ILE A 170 38.64 -37.57 -12.30
CA ILE A 170 39.15 -38.17 -11.04
C ILE A 170 39.42 -37.10 -9.98
N ALA A 171 39.50 -35.84 -10.35
CA ALA A 171 39.73 -34.72 -9.46
C ALA A 171 38.76 -33.57 -9.82
N ARG A 172 38.31 -32.83 -8.78
CA ARG A 172 37.37 -31.70 -8.91
C ARG A 172 37.86 -30.64 -9.89
N GLN A 173 39.16 -30.37 -9.92
CA GLN A 173 39.80 -29.36 -10.78
C GLN A 173 39.75 -29.70 -12.27
N GLN A 174 39.39 -30.94 -12.64
CA GLN A 174 39.23 -31.37 -14.03
C GLN A 174 37.83 -31.11 -14.55
N ALA A 175 36.86 -31.01 -13.62
CA ALA A 175 35.47 -30.77 -13.98
C ALA A 175 35.25 -29.27 -14.33
N PRO A 176 34.33 -28.97 -15.26
CA PRO A 176 33.92 -27.59 -15.54
C PRO A 176 33.46 -26.86 -14.27
N GLU A 177 33.68 -25.57 -14.21
CA GLU A 177 33.10 -24.74 -13.19
C GLU A 177 31.58 -24.74 -13.31
N VAL A 178 30.90 -24.84 -12.17
CA VAL A 178 29.42 -24.82 -12.11
C VAL A 178 28.97 -23.85 -11.05
N PHE A 179 27.77 -23.34 -11.27
CA PHE A 179 27.16 -22.34 -10.40
C PHE A 179 25.76 -22.79 -9.97
N ASP A 180 25.41 -22.45 -8.75
CA ASP A 180 24.03 -22.58 -8.24
C ASP A 180 23.29 -21.28 -8.51
N MET A 181 22.09 -21.35 -9.10
CA MET A 181 21.18 -20.21 -9.21
C MET A 181 20.60 -19.92 -7.83
N ASN A 182 20.79 -18.72 -7.33
CA ASN A 182 20.38 -18.34 -5.98
C ASN A 182 19.08 -17.55 -5.92
N ALA A 183 18.40 -17.37 -7.05
CA ALA A 183 17.12 -16.68 -7.19
C ALA A 183 17.08 -15.25 -6.60
N SER A 184 18.21 -14.64 -6.25
CA SER A 184 18.25 -13.38 -5.50
C SER A 184 17.89 -12.16 -6.32
N ILE A 185 18.52 -11.99 -7.50
CA ILE A 185 18.29 -10.84 -8.38
C ILE A 185 18.10 -11.34 -9.81
N TYR A 186 17.06 -10.87 -10.48
CA TYR A 186 16.82 -11.04 -11.90
C TYR A 186 16.70 -9.68 -12.58
N ALA A 187 17.38 -9.47 -13.69
CA ALA A 187 17.26 -8.27 -14.50
C ALA A 187 16.76 -8.62 -15.90
N TYR A 188 15.63 -8.07 -16.26
CA TYR A 188 14.93 -8.34 -17.52
C TYR A 188 15.05 -7.14 -18.46
N SER A 189 15.24 -7.42 -19.76
CA SER A 189 15.12 -6.38 -20.77
C SER A 189 13.65 -5.97 -20.96
N ARG A 190 13.41 -4.74 -21.39
CA ARG A 190 12.07 -4.26 -21.71
C ARG A 190 11.39 -5.13 -22.76
N GLU A 191 12.09 -5.51 -23.81
CA GLU A 191 11.56 -6.32 -24.91
C GLU A 191 11.08 -7.68 -24.41
N PHE A 192 11.83 -8.30 -23.50
CA PHE A 192 11.42 -9.56 -22.88
C PHE A 192 10.17 -9.38 -22.02
N MET A 193 10.06 -8.31 -21.26
CA MET A 193 8.90 -8.03 -20.41
C MET A 193 7.63 -7.76 -21.22
N GLN A 194 7.77 -7.20 -22.41
CA GLN A 194 6.64 -6.97 -23.33
C GLN A 194 6.24 -8.21 -24.14
N SER A 195 7.04 -9.27 -24.10
CA SER A 195 6.76 -10.52 -24.82
C SER A 195 6.07 -11.55 -23.93
N ASP A 196 5.36 -12.49 -24.53
CA ASP A 196 4.82 -13.68 -23.86
C ASP A 196 5.82 -14.85 -23.81
N THR A 197 7.09 -14.59 -24.11
CA THR A 197 8.14 -15.63 -24.19
C THR A 197 8.35 -16.23 -22.80
N PRO A 198 8.27 -17.57 -22.63
CA PRO A 198 8.58 -18.21 -21.37
C PRO A 198 10.03 -17.93 -20.93
N LEU A 199 10.26 -17.86 -19.63
CA LEU A 199 11.61 -17.74 -19.08
C LEU A 199 12.41 -19.02 -19.42
N SER A 200 13.51 -18.85 -20.14
CA SER A 200 14.52 -19.90 -20.40
C SER A 200 15.86 -19.45 -19.87
N ILE A 201 16.65 -20.38 -19.35
CA ILE A 201 18.02 -20.10 -18.91
C ILE A 201 18.99 -20.07 -20.12
N GLU A 202 18.63 -20.75 -21.20
CA GLU A 202 19.47 -20.79 -22.39
C GLU A 202 19.51 -19.41 -23.07
N GLY A 203 20.71 -18.94 -23.34
CA GLY A 203 20.93 -17.62 -23.95
C GLY A 203 20.87 -16.45 -22.96
N CYS A 204 20.77 -16.72 -21.66
CA CYS A 204 20.89 -15.73 -20.59
C CYS A 204 22.35 -15.51 -20.18
N GLU A 205 22.60 -14.41 -19.49
CA GLU A 205 23.86 -14.14 -18.81
C GLU A 205 23.66 -14.15 -17.29
N TYR A 206 24.75 -14.24 -16.56
CA TYR A 206 24.72 -14.23 -15.11
C TYR A 206 25.76 -13.29 -14.50
N VAL A 207 25.54 -12.94 -13.23
CA VAL A 207 26.46 -12.23 -12.36
C VAL A 207 26.74 -13.13 -11.15
N ILE A 208 28.02 -13.35 -10.84
CA ILE A 208 28.41 -14.08 -9.63
C ILE A 208 28.30 -13.12 -8.46
N MET A 209 27.45 -13.42 -7.50
CA MET A 209 27.30 -12.59 -6.30
C MET A 209 28.00 -13.21 -5.09
N THR A 210 27.98 -12.49 -3.98
CA THR A 210 28.50 -12.94 -2.70
C THR A 210 27.84 -14.27 -2.29
N ASP A 211 28.65 -15.30 -2.03
CA ASP A 211 28.17 -16.61 -1.56
C ASP A 211 27.72 -16.52 -0.10
N THR A 212 26.42 -16.48 0.11
CA THR A 212 25.80 -16.46 1.44
C THR A 212 25.64 -17.86 2.05
N GLY A 213 25.92 -18.92 1.29
CA GLY A 213 25.81 -20.31 1.74
C GLY A 213 24.40 -20.82 2.01
N VAL A 214 23.39 -19.97 1.87
CA VAL A 214 21.97 -20.30 1.97
C VAL A 214 21.28 -19.84 0.68
N LEU A 215 20.48 -20.71 0.08
CA LEU A 215 19.80 -20.42 -1.18
C LEU A 215 18.48 -19.68 -0.91
N ASP A 216 17.44 -20.41 -0.58
CA ASP A 216 16.08 -19.88 -0.40
C ASP A 216 15.49 -20.30 0.95
N LEU A 217 14.60 -19.47 1.48
CA LEU A 217 13.81 -19.77 2.69
C LEU A 217 12.64 -20.67 2.34
N ASP A 218 12.80 -21.99 2.34
CA ASP A 218 11.73 -22.93 2.04
C ASP A 218 11.23 -23.70 3.26
N ARG A 219 12.09 -23.91 4.25
CA ARG A 219 11.79 -24.70 5.46
C ARG A 219 12.12 -23.87 6.71
N PRO A 220 11.46 -24.16 7.85
CA PRO A 220 11.80 -23.50 9.12
C PRO A 220 13.26 -23.61 9.54
N ASP A 221 13.94 -24.68 9.16
CA ASP A 221 15.36 -24.85 9.47
C ASP A 221 16.26 -23.98 8.58
N ASP A 222 15.81 -23.63 7.36
CA ASP A 222 16.53 -22.71 6.48
C ASP A 222 16.59 -21.30 7.11
N LEU A 223 15.50 -20.85 7.75
CA LEU A 223 15.48 -19.57 8.46
C LEU A 223 16.51 -19.54 9.59
N LYS A 224 16.59 -20.59 10.41
CA LYS A 224 17.59 -20.69 11.50
C LYS A 224 19.02 -20.66 10.99
N LEU A 225 19.28 -21.37 9.88
CA LEU A 225 20.61 -21.36 9.24
C LEU A 225 20.92 -19.98 8.67
N MET A 226 19.94 -19.35 8.01
CA MET A 226 20.10 -18.00 7.47
C MET A 226 20.36 -16.99 8.57
N GLU A 227 19.71 -17.07 9.73
CA GLU A 227 19.98 -16.20 10.89
C GLU A 227 21.43 -16.29 11.36
N VAL A 228 21.98 -17.50 11.45
CA VAL A 228 23.39 -17.72 11.86
C VAL A 228 24.35 -17.12 10.83
N ILE A 229 24.08 -17.34 9.55
CA ILE A 229 24.93 -16.83 8.46
C ILE A 229 24.78 -15.30 8.36
N ALA A 230 23.56 -14.78 8.47
CA ALA A 230 23.29 -13.35 8.47
C ALA A 230 24.06 -12.63 9.58
N ALA A 231 23.99 -13.14 10.82
CA ALA A 231 24.74 -12.58 11.95
C ALA A 231 26.25 -12.53 11.66
N TYR A 232 26.81 -13.62 11.13
CA TYR A 232 28.23 -13.66 10.75
C TYR A 232 28.56 -12.64 9.64
N LEU A 233 27.75 -12.54 8.60
CA LEU A 233 27.98 -11.64 7.47
C LEU A 233 27.82 -10.18 7.89
N PHE A 234 26.84 -9.83 8.71
CA PHE A 234 26.66 -8.47 9.21
C PHE A 234 27.86 -7.97 10.03
N ASP A 235 28.57 -8.88 10.70
CA ASP A 235 29.76 -8.54 11.49
C ASP A 235 31.06 -8.54 10.67
N ASN A 236 31.12 -9.29 9.54
CA ASN A 236 32.39 -9.57 8.85
C ASN A 236 32.42 -9.08 7.38
N ASP A 237 31.30 -8.67 6.79
CA ASP A 237 31.19 -8.12 5.43
C ASP A 237 30.67 -6.70 5.47
N GLN A 238 31.42 -5.73 4.93
CA GLN A 238 31.04 -4.31 4.97
C GLN A 238 29.78 -4.01 4.17
N GLY A 239 29.56 -4.69 3.03
CA GLY A 239 28.37 -4.51 2.22
C GLY A 239 27.12 -5.02 2.93
N MET A 240 27.21 -6.21 3.54
CA MET A 240 26.13 -6.78 4.35
C MET A 240 25.86 -5.95 5.61
N HIS A 241 26.90 -5.43 6.25
CA HIS A 241 26.76 -4.49 7.39
C HIS A 241 25.98 -3.22 6.98
N ALA A 242 26.32 -2.63 5.84
CA ALA A 242 25.63 -1.43 5.35
C ALA A 242 24.13 -1.70 5.08
N VAL A 243 23.80 -2.86 4.50
CA VAL A 243 22.40 -3.29 4.30
C VAL A 243 21.67 -3.48 5.63
N ARG A 244 22.33 -4.10 6.61
CA ARG A 244 21.77 -4.26 7.97
C ARG A 244 21.46 -2.93 8.63
N VAL A 245 22.42 -1.99 8.61
CA VAL A 245 22.24 -0.65 9.18
C VAL A 245 21.07 0.08 8.51
N ARG A 246 20.99 0.05 7.16
CA ARG A 246 19.89 0.66 6.44
C ARG A 246 18.54 0.02 6.77
N ALA A 247 18.46 -1.29 6.92
CA ALA A 247 17.25 -1.98 7.34
C ALA A 247 16.82 -1.59 8.77
N GLU A 248 17.77 -1.37 9.68
CA GLU A 248 17.51 -0.83 11.03
C GLU A 248 16.98 0.60 10.97
N GLU A 249 17.54 1.47 10.10
CA GLU A 249 17.03 2.83 9.89
C GLU A 249 15.58 2.83 9.36
N LEU A 250 15.23 1.94 8.43
CA LEU A 250 13.86 1.76 7.95
C LEU A 250 12.93 1.32 9.10
N THR A 251 13.40 0.44 9.98
CA THR A 251 12.64 0.02 11.17
C THR A 251 12.44 1.17 12.15
N GLN A 252 13.47 1.99 12.38
CA GLN A 252 13.38 3.17 13.25
C GLN A 252 12.43 4.23 12.66
N LYS A 253 12.47 4.46 11.34
CA LYS A 253 11.48 5.32 10.65
C LYS A 253 10.06 4.79 10.87
N ASN A 254 9.86 3.48 10.76
CA ASN A 254 8.59 2.83 11.07
C ASN A 254 8.18 3.06 12.53
N GLU A 255 9.08 2.87 13.49
CA GLU A 255 8.80 3.11 14.91
C GLU A 255 8.47 4.58 15.21
N VAL A 256 9.14 5.53 14.56
CA VAL A 256 8.85 6.96 14.70
C VAL A 256 7.52 7.30 14.04
N GLN A 257 7.21 6.76 12.87
CA GLN A 257 5.91 6.91 12.22
C GLN A 257 4.80 6.18 12.99
N SER A 258 5.06 4.98 13.53
CA SER A 258 4.08 4.23 14.34
C SER A 258 3.85 4.83 15.72
N LYS A 259 4.83 5.56 16.28
CA LYS A 259 4.63 6.37 17.49
C LYS A 259 3.81 7.64 17.23
N SER A 260 3.72 8.09 15.98
CA SER A 260 2.90 9.24 15.57
C SER A 260 1.47 8.85 15.13
N LEU A 261 1.23 7.59 14.75
CA LEU A 261 -0.07 7.10 14.28
C LEU A 261 -0.43 5.82 15.07
N PRO A 262 -1.42 5.87 15.95
CA PRO A 262 -1.78 4.73 16.76
C PRO A 262 -2.27 3.56 15.90
N LYS A 263 -1.71 2.35 16.13
CA LYS A 263 -2.24 1.10 15.58
C LYS A 263 -3.69 0.89 16.09
N LYS A 264 -4.49 0.07 15.40
CA LYS A 264 -5.90 -0.19 15.76
C LYS A 264 -6.09 -0.46 17.27
N ASN A 265 -5.27 -1.31 17.89
CA ASN A 265 -5.32 -1.59 19.32
C ASN A 265 -4.99 -0.35 20.18
N GLN A 266 -4.12 0.53 19.70
CA GLN A 266 -3.82 1.81 20.36
C GLN A 266 -4.95 2.83 20.19
N ILE A 267 -5.66 2.79 19.04
CA ILE A 267 -6.89 3.59 18.81
C ILE A 267 -8.01 3.13 19.76
N GLU A 268 -8.16 1.83 19.96
CA GLU A 268 -9.13 1.26 20.89
C GLU A 268 -8.86 1.71 22.32
N ASP A 269 -7.62 1.59 22.79
CA ASP A 269 -7.20 2.07 24.11
C ASP A 269 -7.40 3.57 24.26
N TYR A 270 -7.03 4.34 23.22
CA TYR A 270 -7.18 5.80 23.20
C TYR A 270 -8.63 6.23 23.27
N LEU A 271 -9.51 5.60 22.50
CA LEU A 271 -10.95 5.83 22.50
C LEU A 271 -11.61 5.41 23.82
N THR A 272 -11.26 4.24 24.35
CA THR A 272 -11.77 3.73 25.62
C THR A 272 -11.45 4.69 26.76
N ASN A 273 -10.22 5.21 26.80
CA ASN A 273 -9.81 6.20 27.79
C ASN A 273 -10.59 7.52 27.65
N GLN A 274 -10.87 7.99 26.46
CA GLN A 274 -11.68 9.20 26.25
C GLN A 274 -13.16 8.97 26.60
N LEU A 275 -13.71 7.83 26.21
CA LEU A 275 -15.08 7.46 26.50
C LEU A 275 -15.34 7.25 28.01
N ALA A 276 -14.30 6.91 28.78
CA ALA A 276 -14.43 6.82 30.24
C ALA A 276 -14.96 8.11 30.88
N PHE A 277 -14.61 9.30 30.32
CA PHE A 277 -15.14 10.59 30.75
C PHE A 277 -16.65 10.73 30.47
N PHE A 278 -17.17 10.05 29.46
CA PHE A 278 -18.59 10.04 29.08
C PHE A 278 -19.36 8.85 29.65
N GLY A 279 -18.85 8.18 30.69
CA GLY A 279 -19.49 7.06 31.36
C GLY A 279 -18.97 5.68 30.89
N GLY A 280 -17.96 5.64 30.01
CA GLY A 280 -17.36 4.42 29.49
C GLY A 280 -18.23 3.73 28.42
N ALA A 281 -17.64 3.06 27.49
CA ALA A 281 -18.32 2.19 26.52
C ALA A 281 -17.37 1.08 26.08
N ASP A 282 -17.88 -0.12 25.88
CA ASP A 282 -17.17 -1.18 25.19
C ASP A 282 -17.42 -1.01 23.70
N ILE A 283 -16.36 -0.72 22.95
CA ILE A 283 -16.42 -0.44 21.51
C ILE A 283 -15.77 -1.55 20.66
N SER A 284 -15.29 -2.63 21.30
CA SER A 284 -14.54 -3.71 20.67
C SER A 284 -15.27 -4.34 19.48
N ASP A 285 -16.58 -4.56 19.62
CA ASP A 285 -17.44 -5.14 18.58
C ASP A 285 -17.73 -4.20 17.42
N TYR A 286 -17.58 -2.88 17.60
CA TYR A 286 -17.97 -1.86 16.62
C TYR A 286 -16.79 -1.22 15.90
N LEU A 287 -15.63 -1.17 16.57
CA LEU A 287 -14.47 -0.44 16.08
C LEU A 287 -13.95 -0.97 14.74
N GLU A 288 -13.92 -2.29 14.53
CA GLU A 288 -13.46 -2.90 13.29
C GLU A 288 -14.27 -2.44 12.06
N ALA A 289 -15.60 -2.46 12.19
CA ALA A 289 -16.50 -2.05 11.12
C ALA A 289 -16.37 -0.54 10.84
N ALA A 290 -16.30 0.28 11.89
CA ALA A 290 -16.12 1.72 11.77
C ALA A 290 -14.77 2.09 11.15
N TYR A 291 -13.70 1.40 11.54
CA TYR A 291 -12.35 1.58 11.04
C TYR A 291 -12.27 1.26 9.54
N LYS A 292 -12.83 0.13 9.11
CA LYS A 292 -12.91 -0.24 7.68
C LYS A 292 -13.70 0.78 6.85
N ARG A 293 -14.84 1.29 7.37
CA ARG A 293 -15.61 2.34 6.69
C ARG A 293 -14.81 3.64 6.56
N ALA A 294 -14.06 4.03 7.61
CA ALA A 294 -13.21 5.20 7.57
C ALA A 294 -12.06 5.06 6.57
N LEU A 295 -11.37 3.92 6.55
CA LEU A 295 -10.31 3.65 5.56
C LEU A 295 -10.85 3.63 4.12
N TYR A 296 -12.01 3.03 3.89
CA TYR A 296 -12.69 3.07 2.59
C TYR A 296 -12.97 4.52 2.15
N CYS A 297 -13.49 5.34 3.06
CA CYS A 297 -13.73 6.76 2.83
C CYS A 297 -12.44 7.52 2.50
N PHE A 298 -11.36 7.28 3.26
CA PHE A 298 -10.09 8.00 3.09
C PHE A 298 -9.35 7.59 1.82
N SER A 299 -9.44 6.33 1.40
CA SER A 299 -8.81 5.86 0.17
C SER A 299 -9.35 6.52 -1.10
N ARG A 300 -10.53 7.15 -1.02
CA ARG A 300 -11.21 7.82 -2.13
C ARG A 300 -11.16 9.35 -2.08
N ASN A 301 -10.21 9.88 -1.32
CA ASN A 301 -10.03 11.31 -1.12
C ASN A 301 -8.68 11.76 -1.73
N THR A 302 -8.67 12.90 -2.45
CA THR A 302 -7.45 13.47 -3.06
C THR A 302 -6.64 14.33 -2.10
N ASN A 303 -7.14 14.56 -0.87
CA ASN A 303 -6.44 15.41 0.08
C ASN A 303 -5.17 14.72 0.59
N LYS A 304 -4.03 15.41 0.47
CA LYS A 304 -2.69 14.91 0.85
C LYS A 304 -2.54 14.45 2.31
N TYR A 305 -3.44 14.89 3.19
CA TYR A 305 -3.44 14.51 4.61
C TYR A 305 -4.20 13.20 4.87
N PHE A 306 -4.95 12.69 3.89
CA PHE A 306 -5.64 11.40 3.99
C PHE A 306 -4.81 10.33 3.32
N LYS A 307 -3.86 9.77 4.06
CA LYS A 307 -3.02 8.67 3.57
C LYS A 307 -3.81 7.37 3.54
N LYS A 308 -3.61 6.57 2.51
CA LYS A 308 -4.22 5.24 2.40
C LYS A 308 -3.74 4.34 3.56
N GLY A 309 -4.66 3.57 4.13
CA GLY A 309 -4.34 2.53 5.11
C GLY A 309 -4.16 2.99 6.57
N THR A 310 -4.21 4.30 6.86
CA THR A 310 -3.97 4.82 8.22
C THR A 310 -5.05 5.79 8.68
N ILE A 311 -5.29 5.85 10.00
CA ILE A 311 -6.15 6.85 10.64
C ILE A 311 -5.31 7.62 11.67
N ASP A 312 -5.20 8.93 11.48
CA ASP A 312 -4.54 9.82 12.43
C ASP A 312 -5.59 10.41 13.40
N VAL A 313 -5.55 9.96 14.65
CA VAL A 313 -6.46 10.46 15.71
C VAL A 313 -6.15 11.91 16.13
N HIS A 314 -5.00 12.45 15.73
CA HIS A 314 -4.65 13.86 15.96
C HIS A 314 -5.08 14.76 14.79
N HIS A 315 -5.43 14.16 13.65
CA HIS A 315 -6.04 14.90 12.54
C HIS A 315 -7.54 15.01 12.76
N THR A 316 -8.02 16.20 13.12
CA THR A 316 -9.42 16.42 13.53
C THR A 316 -10.45 15.91 12.51
N GLY A 317 -10.23 16.11 11.20
CA GLY A 317 -11.13 15.61 10.16
C GLY A 317 -11.19 14.08 10.09
N GLN A 318 -10.05 13.39 10.19
CA GLN A 318 -10.02 11.94 10.16
C GLN A 318 -10.66 11.33 11.40
N TYR A 319 -10.29 11.85 12.57
CA TYR A 319 -10.81 11.34 13.83
C TYR A 319 -12.32 11.59 13.97
N ALA A 320 -12.79 12.77 13.56
CA ALA A 320 -14.21 13.10 13.52
C ALA A 320 -15.01 12.12 12.65
N ILE A 321 -14.52 11.76 11.46
CA ILE A 321 -15.16 10.81 10.56
C ILE A 321 -15.19 9.41 11.17
N LEU A 322 -14.08 8.94 11.77
CA LEU A 322 -14.04 7.66 12.46
C LEU A 322 -15.11 7.59 13.54
N LEU A 323 -15.22 8.63 14.37
CA LEU A 323 -16.22 8.68 15.44
C LEU A 323 -17.67 8.75 14.91
N CYS A 324 -17.91 9.41 13.77
CA CYS A 324 -19.21 9.36 13.10
C CYS A 324 -19.59 7.92 12.72
N TYR A 325 -18.67 7.20 12.08
CA TYR A 325 -18.92 5.81 11.70
C TYR A 325 -19.06 4.90 12.91
N LEU A 326 -18.25 5.11 13.97
CA LEU A 326 -18.35 4.31 15.20
C LEU A 326 -19.71 4.47 15.90
N ALA A 327 -20.18 5.71 16.03
CA ALA A 327 -21.50 5.98 16.60
C ALA A 327 -22.63 5.37 15.74
N ARG A 328 -22.48 5.43 14.41
CA ARG A 328 -23.45 4.84 13.48
C ARG A 328 -23.47 3.32 13.56
N VAL A 329 -22.33 2.65 13.59
CA VAL A 329 -22.21 1.18 13.68
C VAL A 329 -22.83 0.69 15.01
N ALA A 330 -22.54 1.33 16.13
CA ALA A 330 -23.14 1.00 17.41
C ALA A 330 -24.68 1.16 17.38
N PHE A 331 -25.17 2.24 16.78
CA PHE A 331 -26.61 2.47 16.60
C PHE A 331 -27.27 1.39 15.72
N GLU A 332 -26.66 1.03 14.60
CA GLU A 332 -27.13 -0.03 13.68
C GLU A 332 -27.18 -1.40 14.36
N ALA A 333 -26.28 -1.65 15.30
CA ALA A 333 -26.28 -2.85 16.15
C ALA A 333 -27.31 -2.80 17.30
N GLY A 334 -28.02 -1.68 17.49
CA GLY A 334 -29.03 -1.51 18.55
C GLY A 334 -28.49 -0.96 19.88
N ASP A 335 -27.18 -0.71 19.96
CA ASP A 335 -26.53 -0.13 21.15
C ASP A 335 -26.59 1.40 21.13
N ARG A 336 -27.73 1.93 21.54
CA ARG A 336 -27.94 3.39 21.62
C ARG A 336 -27.05 4.04 22.69
N GLU A 337 -26.75 3.34 23.77
CA GLU A 337 -25.98 3.91 24.88
C GLU A 337 -24.54 4.21 24.43
N THR A 338 -23.91 3.26 23.75
CA THR A 338 -22.58 3.49 23.13
C THR A 338 -22.65 4.55 22.04
N ALA A 339 -23.67 4.53 21.16
CA ALA A 339 -23.84 5.54 20.13
C ALA A 339 -23.96 6.97 20.69
N ASP A 340 -24.75 7.16 21.77
CA ASP A 340 -24.89 8.45 22.46
C ASP A 340 -23.56 8.95 23.05
N ARG A 341 -22.77 8.06 23.66
CA ARG A 341 -21.47 8.40 24.25
C ARG A 341 -20.44 8.77 23.20
N VAL A 342 -20.34 8.00 22.13
CA VAL A 342 -19.43 8.31 20.99
C VAL A 342 -19.82 9.61 20.30
N TYR A 343 -21.11 9.84 20.08
CA TYR A 343 -21.61 11.10 19.55
C TYR A 343 -21.27 12.29 20.46
N ALA A 344 -21.48 12.16 21.77
CA ALA A 344 -21.17 13.21 22.74
C ALA A 344 -19.67 13.53 22.77
N LEU A 345 -18.81 12.49 22.73
CA LEU A 345 -17.37 12.64 22.60
C LEU A 345 -16.98 13.39 21.33
N ASN A 346 -17.52 12.97 20.18
CA ASN A 346 -17.24 13.58 18.89
C ASN A 346 -17.60 15.08 18.86
N LYS A 347 -18.81 15.39 19.37
CA LYS A 347 -19.28 16.77 19.47
C LYS A 347 -18.42 17.62 20.40
N ALA A 348 -17.99 17.06 21.54
CA ALA A 348 -17.13 17.77 22.50
C ALA A 348 -15.72 18.05 21.93
N LEU A 349 -15.13 17.09 21.21
CA LEU A 349 -13.77 17.23 20.68
C LEU A 349 -13.70 18.13 19.44
N HIS A 350 -14.68 18.05 18.56
CA HIS A 350 -14.58 18.64 17.23
C HIS A 350 -15.55 19.80 16.98
N GLY A 351 -16.48 20.07 17.90
CA GLY A 351 -17.37 21.21 17.84
C GLY A 351 -18.35 21.20 16.68
N PHE A 352 -18.72 20.02 16.17
CA PHE A 352 -19.75 19.87 15.14
C PHE A 352 -20.93 19.00 15.63
N ASP A 353 -22.03 19.00 14.91
CA ASP A 353 -23.26 18.31 15.26
C ASP A 353 -23.76 17.42 14.12
N ILE A 354 -23.44 16.15 14.16
CA ILE A 354 -23.94 15.12 13.25
C ILE A 354 -24.47 13.97 14.10
N PHE A 355 -25.79 13.88 14.26
CA PHE A 355 -26.41 12.85 15.06
C PHE A 355 -26.33 11.49 14.36
N TYR A 356 -26.06 10.42 15.08
CA TYR A 356 -25.77 9.09 14.51
C TYR A 356 -26.96 8.46 13.76
N GLU A 357 -28.21 8.97 13.92
CA GLU A 357 -29.35 8.55 13.10
C GLU A 357 -29.30 9.15 11.67
N VAL A 358 -28.49 10.19 11.45
CA VAL A 358 -28.27 10.75 10.10
C VAL A 358 -27.49 9.74 9.27
N GLU A 359 -28.06 9.37 8.14
CA GLU A 359 -27.42 8.46 7.20
C GLU A 359 -26.37 9.23 6.38
N LEU A 360 -25.09 9.02 6.76
CA LEU A 360 -23.95 9.63 6.08
C LEU A 360 -23.56 8.82 4.85
N PRO A 361 -23.00 9.48 3.81
CA PRO A 361 -22.45 8.78 2.66
C PRO A 361 -21.24 7.92 3.05
N ASN A 362 -20.90 6.93 2.20
CA ASN A 362 -19.70 6.11 2.40
C ASN A 362 -18.42 6.87 2.12
N VAL A 363 -18.49 7.90 1.26
CA VAL A 363 -17.36 8.75 0.90
C VAL A 363 -17.74 10.21 1.17
N PHE A 364 -17.15 10.77 2.21
CA PHE A 364 -17.28 12.20 2.51
C PHE A 364 -16.04 12.72 3.21
N PHE A 365 -15.89 14.03 3.22
CA PHE A 365 -14.71 14.68 3.78
C PHE A 365 -15.09 15.95 4.53
N MET A 366 -14.49 16.16 5.69
CA MET A 366 -14.66 17.37 6.49
C MET A 366 -13.32 18.08 6.66
N GLU A 367 -13.26 19.32 6.23
CA GLU A 367 -12.12 20.18 6.49
C GLU A 367 -12.52 21.21 7.56
N HIS A 368 -11.76 21.28 8.66
CA HIS A 368 -12.04 22.17 9.78
C HIS A 368 -13.50 22.08 10.30
N PRO A 369 -13.99 20.93 10.76
CA PRO A 369 -15.43 20.66 10.93
C PRO A 369 -16.17 21.52 11.98
N VAL A 370 -15.50 22.44 12.65
CA VAL A 370 -16.05 23.29 13.73
C VAL A 370 -17.31 24.03 13.28
N GLY A 371 -18.36 23.94 14.08
CA GLY A 371 -19.63 24.62 13.82
C GLY A 371 -20.50 23.99 12.73
N THR A 372 -20.05 22.92 12.10
CA THR A 372 -20.83 22.22 11.07
C THR A 372 -21.97 21.41 11.67
N VAL A 373 -23.16 21.56 11.11
CA VAL A 373 -24.38 20.83 11.53
C VAL A 373 -24.97 20.10 10.33
N LEU A 374 -24.98 18.77 10.37
CA LEU A 374 -25.71 17.96 9.41
C LEU A 374 -26.96 17.35 10.07
N GLY A 375 -28.09 17.92 9.73
CA GLY A 375 -29.38 17.42 10.13
C GLY A 375 -29.92 16.33 9.19
N ARG A 376 -31.20 16.01 9.35
CA ARG A 376 -31.88 15.06 8.48
C ARG A 376 -31.90 15.63 7.05
N ALA A 377 -31.34 14.87 6.12
CA ALA A 377 -31.32 15.10 4.70
C ALA A 377 -30.97 13.78 4.00
N LYS A 378 -31.11 13.72 2.70
CA LYS A 378 -30.56 12.63 1.90
C LYS A 378 -29.20 13.06 1.36
N TYR A 379 -28.15 12.33 1.70
CA TYR A 379 -26.79 12.61 1.27
C TYR A 379 -26.30 11.52 0.32
N SER A 380 -25.75 11.91 -0.82
CA SER A 380 -25.06 10.99 -1.74
C SER A 380 -23.55 11.03 -1.51
N ASP A 381 -22.81 10.08 -2.09
CA ASP A 381 -21.36 9.95 -1.93
C ASP A 381 -20.58 11.15 -2.49
N ARG A 382 -19.33 11.31 -2.05
CA ARG A 382 -18.40 12.37 -2.45
C ARG A 382 -18.85 13.76 -1.98
N LEU A 383 -19.21 13.86 -0.71
CA LEU A 383 -19.63 15.10 -0.08
C LEU A 383 -18.44 15.77 0.64
N PHE A 384 -18.09 16.98 0.23
CA PHE A 384 -17.11 17.84 0.94
C PHE A 384 -17.82 18.85 1.82
N LEU A 385 -17.31 19.04 3.03
CA LEU A 385 -17.84 19.95 4.04
C LEU A 385 -16.70 20.83 4.62
N GLY A 386 -16.87 22.14 4.46
CA GLY A 386 -16.06 23.12 5.20
C GLY A 386 -16.59 23.37 6.62
N GLU A 387 -16.00 24.34 7.32
CA GLU A 387 -16.43 24.76 8.64
C GLU A 387 -17.76 25.55 8.59
N ASN A 388 -18.52 25.50 9.69
CA ASN A 388 -19.80 26.22 9.87
C ASN A 388 -20.86 25.94 8.78
N VAL A 389 -20.78 24.80 8.10
CA VAL A 389 -21.79 24.35 7.14
C VAL A 389 -23.05 23.92 7.87
N THR A 390 -24.23 24.30 7.39
CA THR A 390 -25.50 23.82 7.92
C THR A 390 -26.35 23.19 6.84
N VAL A 391 -26.72 21.91 7.05
CA VAL A 391 -27.73 21.23 6.24
C VAL A 391 -28.86 20.79 7.17
N GLY A 392 -30.11 21.17 6.86
CA GLY A 392 -31.19 20.83 7.77
C GLY A 392 -32.60 21.05 7.21
N GLY A 393 -33.57 20.48 7.90
CA GLY A 393 -34.98 20.59 7.54
C GLY A 393 -35.59 21.94 7.89
N ASN A 394 -36.65 22.27 7.18
CA ASN A 394 -37.54 23.38 7.49
C ASN A 394 -38.99 22.93 7.31
N LYS A 395 -39.82 23.11 8.34
CA LYS A 395 -41.27 22.77 8.31
C LYS A 395 -41.57 21.33 7.86
N GLY A 396 -40.69 20.36 8.20
CA GLY A 396 -40.89 18.96 7.83
C GLY A 396 -40.37 18.57 6.44
N CYS A 397 -39.81 19.51 5.68
CA CYS A 397 -39.09 19.24 4.42
C CYS A 397 -37.60 19.17 4.68
N TYR A 398 -36.92 18.29 3.97
CA TYR A 398 -35.51 17.99 4.18
C TYR A 398 -34.74 18.05 2.85
N PRO A 399 -33.50 18.55 2.85
CA PRO A 399 -32.72 18.64 1.63
C PRO A 399 -32.35 17.27 1.04
N THR A 400 -32.14 17.28 -0.27
CA THR A 400 -31.48 16.20 -0.99
C THR A 400 -30.19 16.73 -1.59
N ILE A 401 -29.06 16.09 -1.26
CA ILE A 401 -27.73 16.44 -1.74
C ILE A 401 -27.28 15.34 -2.69
N GLY A 402 -27.03 15.72 -3.93
CA GLY A 402 -26.55 14.81 -4.97
C GLY A 402 -25.10 14.38 -4.76
N GLU A 403 -24.58 13.66 -5.74
CA GLU A 403 -23.24 13.12 -5.71
C GLU A 403 -22.20 14.22 -6.04
N ASN A 404 -21.05 14.14 -5.38
CA ASN A 404 -19.91 15.03 -5.67
C ASN A 404 -20.22 16.51 -5.44
N VAL A 405 -20.69 16.83 -4.24
CA VAL A 405 -21.09 18.18 -3.83
C VAL A 405 -20.11 18.76 -2.83
N CYS A 406 -19.62 19.97 -3.12
CA CYS A 406 -18.75 20.74 -2.23
C CYS A 406 -19.54 21.83 -1.53
N LEU A 407 -19.65 21.77 -0.20
CA LEU A 407 -20.25 22.79 0.65
C LEU A 407 -19.15 23.57 1.36
N HIS A 408 -18.80 24.75 0.84
CA HIS A 408 -17.75 25.57 1.42
C HIS A 408 -18.20 26.30 2.71
N ALA A 409 -17.22 26.83 3.43
CA ALA A 409 -17.35 27.43 4.76
C ALA A 409 -18.59 28.33 4.93
N GLY A 410 -19.36 28.05 5.98
CA GLY A 410 -20.50 28.88 6.39
C GLY A 410 -21.69 28.84 5.44
N CYS A 411 -21.73 27.99 4.41
CA CYS A 411 -22.89 27.84 3.57
C CYS A 411 -24.03 27.09 4.29
N MET A 412 -25.27 27.36 3.86
CA MET A 412 -26.46 26.71 4.44
C MET A 412 -27.36 26.17 3.31
N VAL A 413 -27.80 24.92 3.49
CA VAL A 413 -28.77 24.25 2.61
C VAL A 413 -29.93 23.77 3.45
N VAL A 414 -31.10 24.37 3.33
CA VAL A 414 -32.23 24.11 4.21
C VAL A 414 -33.55 23.94 3.48
N GLY A 415 -34.50 23.28 4.14
CA GLY A 415 -35.86 23.14 3.63
C GLY A 415 -35.98 22.12 2.49
N ASP A 416 -36.88 22.43 1.54
CA ASP A 416 -37.12 21.61 0.34
C ASP A 416 -36.12 21.93 -0.77
N SER A 417 -34.83 21.83 -0.43
CA SER A 417 -33.74 22.12 -1.35
C SER A 417 -33.22 20.83 -2.00
N HIS A 418 -33.10 20.87 -3.35
CA HIS A 418 -32.61 19.72 -4.12
C HIS A 418 -31.36 20.14 -4.90
N LEU A 419 -30.19 19.64 -4.48
CA LEU A 419 -28.94 19.84 -5.18
C LEU A 419 -28.66 18.62 -6.06
N GLY A 420 -28.41 18.85 -7.34
CA GLY A 420 -27.97 17.84 -8.29
C GLY A 420 -26.54 17.38 -8.03
N ASN A 421 -25.89 16.79 -9.03
CA ASN A 421 -24.55 16.27 -8.95
C ASN A 421 -23.49 17.30 -9.40
N ASN A 422 -22.24 17.12 -8.95
CA ASN A 422 -21.10 17.97 -9.32
C ASN A 422 -21.37 19.47 -9.05
N ILE A 423 -21.68 19.81 -7.82
CA ILE A 423 -22.03 21.18 -7.41
C ILE A 423 -20.98 21.71 -6.44
N GLU A 424 -20.56 22.94 -6.66
CA GLU A 424 -19.76 23.70 -5.71
C GLU A 424 -20.60 24.88 -5.17
N VAL A 425 -20.90 24.83 -3.87
CA VAL A 425 -21.61 25.89 -3.15
C VAL A 425 -20.56 26.78 -2.48
N SER A 426 -20.51 28.04 -2.90
CA SER A 426 -19.53 29.01 -2.39
C SER A 426 -19.73 29.30 -0.90
N ALA A 427 -18.64 29.74 -0.26
CA ALA A 427 -18.66 30.12 1.15
C ALA A 427 -19.78 31.15 1.43
N GLN A 428 -20.49 30.97 2.56
CA GLN A 428 -21.58 31.80 3.04
C GLN A 428 -22.81 31.90 2.12
N ALA A 429 -22.94 31.03 1.12
CA ALA A 429 -24.19 30.93 0.34
C ALA A 429 -25.32 30.39 1.21
N PHE A 430 -26.53 30.84 0.95
CA PHE A 430 -27.76 30.39 1.62
C PHE A 430 -28.78 29.89 0.62
N ILE A 431 -28.99 28.57 0.61
CA ILE A 431 -29.93 27.89 -0.29
C ILE A 431 -31.14 27.43 0.51
N ARG A 432 -32.31 27.86 0.15
CA ARG A 432 -33.53 27.50 0.84
C ARG A 432 -34.68 27.29 -0.14
N ASP A 433 -35.25 26.08 -0.08
CA ASP A 433 -36.41 25.70 -0.91
C ASP A 433 -36.16 25.92 -2.44
N GLU A 434 -34.94 25.50 -2.91
CA GLU A 434 -34.46 25.73 -4.27
C GLU A 434 -34.04 24.40 -4.94
N VAL A 435 -34.12 24.38 -6.27
CA VAL A 435 -33.61 23.27 -7.09
C VAL A 435 -32.38 23.74 -7.84
N ILE A 436 -31.24 23.11 -7.56
CA ILE A 436 -29.96 23.43 -8.22
C ILE A 436 -29.64 22.30 -9.20
N PRO A 437 -29.50 22.59 -10.51
CA PRO A 437 -29.18 21.57 -11.50
C PRO A 437 -27.73 21.08 -11.39
N ASP A 438 -27.42 19.96 -12.06
CA ASP A 438 -26.08 19.40 -12.10
C ASP A 438 -25.02 20.37 -12.66
N ASN A 439 -23.77 20.17 -12.31
CA ASN A 439 -22.61 20.89 -12.83
C ASN A 439 -22.66 22.41 -12.64
N CYS A 440 -22.92 22.86 -11.42
CA CYS A 440 -23.10 24.28 -11.11
C CYS A 440 -22.15 24.80 -10.04
N LEU A 441 -21.77 26.07 -10.20
CA LEU A 441 -21.27 26.92 -9.11
C LEU A 441 -22.42 27.78 -8.57
N VAL A 442 -22.61 27.75 -7.24
CA VAL A 442 -23.73 28.46 -6.59
C VAL A 442 -23.21 29.54 -5.66
N PHE A 443 -23.69 30.75 -5.81
CA PHE A 443 -23.33 31.91 -5.01
C PHE A 443 -24.59 32.67 -4.52
N GLY A 444 -24.41 33.43 -3.46
CA GLY A 444 -25.47 34.34 -2.98
C GLY A 444 -26.48 33.70 -2.04
N LYS A 445 -27.64 34.24 -1.92
CA LYS A 445 -28.68 33.84 -0.96
C LYS A 445 -30.04 33.79 -1.60
N SER A 446 -30.80 32.71 -1.32
CA SER A 446 -32.21 32.62 -1.77
C SER A 446 -33.01 33.85 -1.34
N PRO A 447 -33.92 34.36 -2.19
CA PRO A 447 -34.27 33.86 -3.51
C PRO A 447 -33.38 34.40 -4.66
N ASN A 448 -32.30 35.11 -4.38
CA ASN A 448 -31.45 35.77 -5.36
C ASN A 448 -30.12 35.01 -5.55
N LEU A 449 -30.18 33.72 -5.78
CA LEU A 449 -29.01 32.89 -6.07
C LEU A 449 -28.44 33.24 -7.45
N VAL A 450 -27.10 33.17 -7.54
CA VAL A 450 -26.38 33.21 -8.81
C VAL A 450 -25.86 31.80 -9.08
N ILE A 451 -26.51 31.14 -10.04
CA ILE A 451 -26.19 29.77 -10.45
C ILE A 451 -25.44 29.85 -11.78
N LYS A 452 -24.18 29.39 -11.80
CA LYS A 452 -23.33 29.37 -12.99
C LYS A 452 -23.12 27.94 -13.45
N GLN A 453 -23.78 27.59 -14.56
CA GLN A 453 -23.59 26.31 -15.23
C GLN A 453 -22.16 26.19 -15.73
N ARG A 454 -21.59 24.97 -15.63
CA ARG A 454 -20.23 24.58 -16.09
C ARG A 454 -20.29 23.29 -16.88
N SER A 455 -19.23 22.99 -17.62
CA SER A 455 -19.06 21.66 -18.18
C SER A 455 -18.66 20.65 -17.09
N TYR A 456 -18.89 19.38 -17.35
CA TYR A 456 -18.45 18.31 -16.46
C TYR A 456 -16.94 18.37 -16.22
N GLU A 457 -16.15 18.57 -17.28
CA GLU A 457 -14.68 18.64 -17.19
C GLU A 457 -14.20 19.82 -16.34
N GLU A 458 -14.88 20.98 -16.45
CA GLU A 458 -14.56 22.12 -15.58
C GLU A 458 -14.87 21.81 -14.11
N MET A 459 -15.96 21.10 -13.83
CA MET A 459 -16.30 20.69 -12.46
C MET A 459 -15.33 19.63 -11.94
N LYS A 460 -14.96 18.65 -12.76
CA LYS A 460 -13.99 17.59 -12.40
C LYS A 460 -12.67 18.16 -11.88
N SER A 461 -12.13 19.19 -12.51
CA SER A 461 -10.88 19.84 -12.08
C SER A 461 -10.98 20.57 -10.72
N ARG A 462 -12.19 20.76 -10.19
CA ARG A 462 -12.46 21.48 -8.93
C ARG A 462 -12.81 20.57 -7.76
N LEU A 463 -13.00 19.28 -8.01
CA LEU A 463 -13.56 18.34 -7.04
C LEU A 463 -12.45 17.68 -6.21
N TYR A 464 -12.78 17.31 -4.98
CA TYR A 464 -11.84 16.77 -3.98
C TYR A 464 -11.79 15.24 -3.96
N PHE A 465 -12.44 14.55 -4.90
CA PHE A 465 -12.56 13.09 -4.87
C PHE A 465 -12.08 12.48 -6.19
N PHE A 466 -11.40 11.34 -6.10
CA PHE A 466 -11.03 10.56 -7.28
C PHE A 466 -12.29 10.01 -7.96
N GLU A 467 -12.32 10.00 -9.28
CA GLU A 467 -13.17 9.08 -10.01
C GLU A 467 -12.54 7.69 -9.90
N TYR A 468 -13.26 6.79 -9.27
CA TYR A 468 -13.02 5.38 -9.42
C TYR A 468 -14.04 4.88 -10.43
N ASP A 469 -13.57 4.36 -11.54
CA ASP A 469 -14.36 3.47 -12.35
C ASP A 469 -14.58 2.21 -11.51
N ASP A 470 -15.82 1.94 -11.17
CA ASP A 470 -16.23 0.74 -10.41
C ASP A 470 -16.00 -0.53 -11.23
#